data_d17da98a201f32a6c7acdad191ffce7d
#
_entry.id   d17da98a201f32a6c7acdad191ffce7d
#
_cell.length_a   1.000
_cell.length_b   1.000
_cell.length_c   1.000
_cell.angle_alpha   90.00
_cell.angle_beta   90.00
_cell.angle_gamma   90.00
#
_symmetry.space_group_name_H-M   'P 1'
#
loop_
_entity.id
_entity.type
_entity.pdbx_description
1 polymer ?
#
loop_
_entity_poly.entity_id
_entity_poly.type
_entity_poly.pdbx_seq_one_letter_code
_entity_poly.pdbx_strand_id
1 'polypeptide(L)'
;MTPAEAALVEALAEPLIAGKNCEAALQAWFDGRLADSKQDAAGAAKHWRRGLKLVKGLKPLAKAKWAPVPKGKFKLVLRQPLSATTEIRVVSWDVDKLKQYGVVILPSNRKPGQKFPLILYMHGAASGVPVYALPWLAQMADQGYVIVGPALRGEDLFAAQTRLRPELEKHCEGEIENLDGEVNDALSAVSAARKLSFVKGGKFAVIGHSFGSGVGMLAAARHPDTACVISYDAWLTNPFRFYSDRMRREANNWLSWADFCDQPVKDQLAGLMKRSIVHNADKLHCPVQMFIGGAYEGSVFHQSHDDLIAQLKKHKKTYTYEVVPGGGHNFVLWFTEKPAKYAYAKHMAFLKRHVPPVKPTGKAPKLPPVRRPPRAQP
;
A
#
# COMPACT_ATOMS: atom_id res chain seq x y z
N MET A 1 13.68 16.08 25.60
CA MET A 1 12.26 16.41 25.91
C MET A 1 12.15 16.86 27.36
N THR A 2 11.58 18.03 27.63
CA THR A 2 11.36 18.54 29.00
C THR A 2 10.19 17.80 29.69
N PRO A 3 10.08 17.82 31.05
CA PRO A 3 8.94 17.18 31.72
C PRO A 3 7.57 17.70 31.28
N ALA A 4 7.42 18.96 30.94
CA ALA A 4 6.16 19.55 30.51
C ALA A 4 5.80 19.10 29.06
N GLU A 5 6.79 18.99 28.19
CA GLU A 5 6.64 18.46 26.85
C GLU A 5 6.26 16.98 26.88
N ALA A 6 7.03 16.18 27.65
CA ALA A 6 6.76 14.76 27.79
C ALA A 6 5.34 14.45 28.29
N ALA A 7 4.87 15.22 29.28
CA ALA A 7 3.50 15.09 29.77
C ALA A 7 2.45 15.39 28.71
N LEU A 8 2.66 16.40 27.86
CA LEU A 8 1.74 16.72 26.76
C LEU A 8 1.77 15.63 25.68
N VAL A 9 2.95 15.16 25.28
CA VAL A 9 3.11 14.10 24.28
C VAL A 9 2.42 12.82 24.73
N GLU A 10 2.58 12.45 26.00
CA GLU A 10 1.91 11.28 26.58
C GLU A 10 0.39 11.45 26.62
N ALA A 11 -0.10 12.62 27.02
CA ALA A 11 -1.53 12.90 27.06
C ALA A 11 -2.19 12.92 25.66
N LEU A 12 -1.43 13.28 24.61
CA LEU A 12 -1.90 13.31 23.23
C LEU A 12 -1.97 11.92 22.58
N ALA A 13 -1.21 10.94 23.07
CA ALA A 13 -1.02 9.66 22.37
C ALA A 13 -2.34 8.94 22.11
N GLU A 14 -3.08 8.58 23.13
CA GLU A 14 -4.33 7.82 22.99
C GLU A 14 -5.42 8.60 22.21
N PRO A 15 -5.66 9.91 22.47
CA PRO A 15 -6.56 10.70 21.66
C PRO A 15 -6.20 10.73 20.16
N LEU A 16 -4.91 10.87 19.82
CA LEU A 16 -4.46 10.85 18.44
C LEU A 16 -4.71 9.50 17.80
N ILE A 17 -4.28 8.40 18.44
CA ILE A 17 -4.48 7.03 17.97
C ILE A 17 -5.96 6.74 17.73
N ALA A 18 -6.83 7.26 18.60
CA ALA A 18 -8.27 7.15 18.48
C ALA A 18 -8.91 8.09 17.44
N GLY A 19 -8.13 8.88 16.71
CA GLY A 19 -8.63 9.83 15.69
C GLY A 19 -9.46 10.98 16.27
N LYS A 20 -9.10 11.47 17.47
CA LYS A 20 -9.73 12.65 18.05
C LYS A 20 -9.16 13.93 17.47
N ASN A 21 -9.95 15.00 17.47
CA ASN A 21 -9.49 16.31 17.03
C ASN A 21 -8.57 16.94 18.09
N CYS A 22 -7.28 16.69 17.95
CA CYS A 22 -6.22 17.20 18.82
C CYS A 22 -5.61 18.51 18.29
N GLU A 23 -6.21 19.19 17.32
CA GLU A 23 -5.65 20.36 16.61
C GLU A 23 -5.08 21.40 17.58
N ALA A 24 -5.90 21.90 18.51
CA ALA A 24 -5.47 22.95 19.42
C ALA A 24 -4.35 22.51 20.39
N ALA A 25 -4.35 21.26 20.82
CA ALA A 25 -3.32 20.71 21.70
C ALA A 25 -2.00 20.44 20.95
N LEU A 26 -2.10 19.94 19.70
CA LEU A 26 -0.93 19.79 18.82
C LEU A 26 -0.33 21.13 18.43
N GLN A 27 -1.16 22.13 18.12
CA GLN A 27 -0.65 23.49 17.85
C GLN A 27 0.13 24.01 19.05
N ALA A 28 -0.36 23.81 20.28
CA ALA A 28 0.37 24.20 21.48
C ALA A 28 1.70 23.42 21.65
N TRP A 29 1.78 22.17 21.19
CA TRP A 29 3.04 21.42 21.16
C TRP A 29 4.03 22.03 20.16
N PHE A 30 3.61 22.34 18.93
CA PHE A 30 4.46 23.00 17.93
C PHE A 30 4.90 24.38 18.36
N ASP A 31 3.99 25.21 18.94
CA ASP A 31 4.33 26.55 19.49
C ASP A 31 5.40 26.44 20.58
N GLY A 32 5.29 25.43 21.44
CA GLY A 32 6.30 25.15 22.48
C GLY A 32 7.65 24.75 21.89
N ARG A 33 7.68 23.88 20.88
CA ARG A 33 8.93 23.50 20.16
C ARG A 33 9.58 24.69 19.46
N LEU A 34 8.77 25.58 18.88
CA LEU A 34 9.27 26.81 18.26
C LEU A 34 9.86 27.78 19.30
N ALA A 35 9.24 27.90 20.48
CA ALA A 35 9.78 28.72 21.58
C ALA A 35 11.10 28.15 22.11
N ASP A 36 11.15 26.82 22.31
CA ASP A 36 12.35 26.10 22.77
C ASP A 36 13.51 26.25 21.78
N SER A 37 13.26 26.14 20.47
CA SER A 37 14.28 26.38 19.44
C SER A 37 14.85 27.81 19.43
N LYS A 38 14.12 28.79 20.00
CA LYS A 38 14.55 30.16 20.23
C LYS A 38 15.13 30.40 21.63
N GLN A 39 15.40 29.31 22.36
CA GLN A 39 15.92 29.34 23.74
C GLN A 39 14.97 30.00 24.77
N ASP A 40 13.66 30.10 24.44
CA ASP A 40 12.61 30.54 25.38
C ASP A 40 12.00 29.35 26.12
N ALA A 41 12.72 28.82 27.11
CA ALA A 41 12.26 27.67 27.89
C ALA A 41 10.99 27.95 28.70
N ALA A 42 10.80 29.20 29.16
CA ALA A 42 9.60 29.59 29.92
C ALA A 42 8.37 29.68 29.02
N GLY A 43 8.49 30.27 27.84
CA GLY A 43 7.45 30.29 26.81
C GLY A 43 7.09 28.87 26.32
N ALA A 44 8.07 28.04 26.04
CA ALA A 44 7.88 26.64 25.68
C ALA A 44 7.06 25.88 26.73
N ALA A 45 7.46 25.94 28.00
CA ALA A 45 6.74 25.28 29.10
C ALA A 45 5.30 25.81 29.27
N LYS A 46 5.05 27.09 29.00
CA LYS A 46 3.72 27.70 29.03
C LYS A 46 2.83 27.14 27.94
N HIS A 47 3.35 27.00 26.72
CA HIS A 47 2.61 26.39 25.58
C HIS A 47 2.26 24.96 25.88
N TRP A 48 3.20 24.12 26.33
CA TRP A 48 2.95 22.70 26.62
C TRP A 48 1.93 22.50 27.76
N ARG A 49 2.00 23.28 28.84
CA ARG A 49 0.98 23.29 29.93
C ARG A 49 -0.40 23.70 29.42
N ARG A 50 -0.47 24.66 28.48
CA ARG A 50 -1.72 25.04 27.82
C ARG A 50 -2.27 23.83 27.01
N GLY A 51 -1.42 23.15 26.21
CA GLY A 51 -1.78 21.99 25.44
C GLY A 51 -2.41 20.87 26.29
N LEU A 52 -1.83 20.59 27.47
CA LEU A 52 -2.37 19.61 28.42
C LEU A 52 -3.82 19.89 28.83
N LYS A 53 -4.19 21.16 29.01
CA LYS A 53 -5.57 21.55 29.34
C LYS A 53 -6.54 21.31 28.19
N LEU A 54 -6.03 21.33 26.94
CA LEU A 54 -6.81 21.19 25.71
C LEU A 54 -7.05 19.73 25.30
N VAL A 55 -6.40 18.75 25.92
CA VAL A 55 -6.59 17.31 25.61
C VAL A 55 -7.91 16.76 26.15
N LYS A 56 -8.63 17.49 27.01
CA LYS A 56 -9.89 17.02 27.62
C LYS A 56 -11.09 17.23 26.69
N GLY A 57 -12.02 16.26 26.68
CA GLY A 57 -13.32 16.39 26.00
C GLY A 57 -13.22 16.42 24.46
N LEU A 58 -12.17 15.88 23.86
CA LEU A 58 -11.94 15.92 22.42
C LEU A 58 -12.99 15.17 21.63
N LYS A 59 -13.53 15.80 20.59
CA LYS A 59 -14.46 15.19 19.63
C LYS A 59 -13.71 14.35 18.60
N PRO A 60 -14.35 13.34 17.98
CA PRO A 60 -13.76 12.66 16.81
C PRO A 60 -13.45 13.63 15.67
N LEU A 61 -12.37 13.36 14.93
CA LEU A 61 -12.12 14.01 13.66
C LEU A 61 -13.21 13.67 12.64
N ALA A 62 -13.42 14.59 11.70
CA ALA A 62 -14.29 14.33 10.57
C ALA A 62 -13.72 13.18 9.71
N LYS A 63 -14.60 12.29 9.24
CA LYS A 63 -14.22 11.20 8.33
C LYS A 63 -13.65 11.73 7.02
N ALA A 64 -12.72 10.98 6.44
CA ALA A 64 -12.14 11.32 5.15
C ALA A 64 -13.20 11.39 4.05
N LYS A 65 -13.12 12.45 3.24
CA LYS A 65 -13.85 12.57 1.99
C LYS A 65 -12.86 12.27 0.86
N TRP A 66 -13.09 11.17 0.15
CA TRP A 66 -12.29 10.81 -0.99
C TRP A 66 -12.91 11.30 -2.29
N ALA A 67 -12.07 11.64 -3.26
CA ALA A 67 -12.51 11.92 -4.63
C ALA A 67 -13.11 10.65 -5.27
N PRO A 68 -13.95 10.78 -6.30
CA PRO A 68 -14.43 9.66 -7.10
C PRO A 68 -13.27 8.82 -7.65
N VAL A 69 -13.56 7.53 -7.91
CA VAL A 69 -12.57 6.63 -8.52
C VAL A 69 -12.11 7.18 -9.87
N PRO A 70 -10.81 7.41 -10.07
CA PRO A 70 -10.31 8.00 -11.31
C PRO A 70 -10.46 7.02 -12.49
N LYS A 71 -10.68 7.55 -13.67
CA LYS A 71 -10.72 6.79 -14.91
C LYS A 71 -9.30 6.61 -15.44
N GLY A 72 -9.02 5.45 -16.03
CA GLY A 72 -7.75 5.17 -16.72
C GLY A 72 -7.98 4.57 -18.10
N LYS A 73 -6.97 4.69 -18.96
CA LYS A 73 -6.89 4.03 -20.26
C LYS A 73 -5.44 3.69 -20.55
N PHE A 74 -5.13 2.40 -20.70
CA PHE A 74 -3.77 1.97 -21.00
C PHE A 74 -3.35 2.26 -22.44
N LYS A 75 -2.10 2.70 -22.56
CA LYS A 75 -1.32 2.69 -23.81
C LYS A 75 -0.28 1.58 -23.67
N LEU A 76 -0.19 0.68 -24.62
CA LEU A 76 0.82 -0.38 -24.65
C LEU A 76 2.18 0.24 -24.99
N VAL A 77 3.17 0.00 -24.12
CA VAL A 77 4.57 0.42 -24.32
C VAL A 77 5.40 -0.73 -24.86
N LEU A 78 5.30 -1.89 -24.21
CA LEU A 78 6.06 -3.08 -24.58
C LEU A 78 5.24 -4.34 -24.29
N ARG A 79 5.43 -5.38 -25.10
CA ARG A 79 4.91 -6.72 -24.87
C ARG A 79 6.03 -7.75 -25.07
N GLN A 80 6.19 -8.65 -24.11
CA GLN A 80 7.17 -9.73 -24.24
C GLN A 80 6.72 -10.98 -23.46
N PRO A 81 7.27 -12.16 -23.80
CA PRO A 81 7.12 -13.36 -22.98
C PRO A 81 7.74 -13.12 -21.60
N LEU A 82 7.07 -13.60 -20.55
CA LEU A 82 7.61 -13.67 -19.20
C LEU A 82 8.00 -15.10 -18.84
N SER A 83 7.22 -16.07 -19.31
CA SER A 83 7.47 -17.50 -19.24
C SER A 83 6.97 -18.19 -20.50
N ALA A 84 7.05 -19.52 -20.56
CA ALA A 84 6.48 -20.30 -21.68
C ALA A 84 4.97 -20.10 -21.83
N THR A 85 4.26 -19.79 -20.74
CA THR A 85 2.80 -19.74 -20.66
C THR A 85 2.25 -18.40 -20.24
N THR A 86 3.12 -17.42 -19.96
CA THR A 86 2.72 -16.06 -19.55
C THR A 86 3.40 -14.98 -20.39
N GLU A 87 2.71 -13.86 -20.54
CA GLU A 87 3.25 -12.64 -21.13
C GLU A 87 3.17 -11.48 -20.15
N ILE A 88 4.11 -10.57 -20.24
CA ILE A 88 4.12 -9.29 -19.57
C ILE A 88 3.95 -8.17 -20.58
N ARG A 89 3.11 -7.21 -20.24
CA ARG A 89 2.92 -5.96 -20.96
C ARG A 89 3.32 -4.81 -20.07
N VAL A 90 4.22 -3.98 -20.53
CA VAL A 90 4.43 -2.66 -19.95
C VAL A 90 3.39 -1.73 -20.54
N VAL A 91 2.70 -1.02 -19.68
CA VAL A 91 1.64 -0.07 -20.03
C VAL A 91 1.89 1.29 -19.41
N SER A 92 1.36 2.34 -20.01
CA SER A 92 1.31 3.67 -19.42
C SER A 92 -0.14 4.20 -19.45
N TRP A 93 -0.44 5.10 -18.53
CA TRP A 93 -1.71 5.84 -18.48
C TRP A 93 -1.52 7.18 -17.79
N ASP A 94 -2.51 8.05 -17.92
CA ASP A 94 -2.51 9.34 -17.25
C ASP A 94 -3.53 9.33 -16.10
N VAL A 95 -3.12 9.85 -14.94
CA VAL A 95 -3.96 10.10 -13.76
C VAL A 95 -3.48 11.34 -13.02
N ASP A 96 -4.38 12.17 -12.53
CA ASP A 96 -4.06 13.43 -11.84
C ASP A 96 -3.12 14.35 -12.67
N LYS A 97 -3.20 14.28 -14.02
CA LYS A 97 -2.30 14.92 -15.00
C LYS A 97 -0.85 14.40 -14.99
N LEU A 98 -0.58 13.30 -14.35
CA LEU A 98 0.72 12.64 -14.27
C LEU A 98 0.72 11.37 -15.12
N LYS A 99 1.80 11.12 -15.84
CA LYS A 99 2.00 9.88 -16.59
C LYS A 99 2.53 8.80 -15.66
N GLN A 100 1.80 7.69 -15.60
CA GLN A 100 2.15 6.53 -14.82
C GLN A 100 2.50 5.34 -15.70
N TYR A 101 3.27 4.41 -15.14
CA TYR A 101 3.64 3.15 -15.77
C TYR A 101 3.31 1.97 -14.87
N GLY A 102 3.16 0.80 -15.48
CA GLY A 102 2.91 -0.43 -14.75
C GLY A 102 2.99 -1.64 -15.65
N VAL A 103 2.75 -2.79 -15.07
CA VAL A 103 2.75 -4.06 -15.77
C VAL A 103 1.36 -4.70 -15.78
N VAL A 104 1.06 -5.41 -16.88
CA VAL A 104 -0.07 -6.32 -16.96
C VAL A 104 0.49 -7.69 -17.30
N ILE A 105 0.32 -8.66 -16.37
CA ILE A 105 0.79 -10.04 -16.53
C ILE A 105 -0.43 -10.92 -16.73
N LEU A 106 -0.38 -11.78 -17.75
CA LEU A 106 -1.54 -12.58 -18.14
C LEU A 106 -1.12 -13.88 -18.83
N PRO A 107 -2.03 -14.91 -18.90
CA PRO A 107 -1.76 -16.13 -19.65
C PRO A 107 -1.53 -15.84 -21.13
N SER A 108 -0.45 -16.36 -21.70
CA SER A 108 -0.17 -16.31 -23.14
C SER A 108 -0.86 -17.46 -23.89
N ASN A 109 -1.13 -18.57 -23.20
CA ASN A 109 -1.80 -19.77 -23.70
C ASN A 109 -3.34 -19.68 -23.59
N ARG A 110 -3.92 -18.51 -23.80
CA ARG A 110 -5.37 -18.29 -23.82
C ARG A 110 -5.97 -18.47 -25.21
N LYS A 111 -7.22 -18.92 -25.30
CA LYS A 111 -7.99 -18.86 -26.54
C LYS A 111 -8.41 -17.43 -26.87
N PRO A 112 -8.63 -17.09 -28.15
CA PRO A 112 -9.27 -15.84 -28.52
C PRO A 112 -10.60 -15.65 -27.76
N GLY A 113 -10.82 -14.45 -27.23
CA GLY A 113 -12.02 -14.11 -26.44
C GLY A 113 -12.05 -14.63 -25.00
N GLN A 114 -11.10 -15.46 -24.58
CA GLN A 114 -11.04 -15.94 -23.19
C GLN A 114 -10.70 -14.80 -22.24
N LYS A 115 -11.48 -14.68 -21.15
CA LYS A 115 -11.36 -13.63 -20.14
C LYS A 115 -11.01 -14.22 -18.79
N PHE A 116 -10.19 -13.49 -18.05
CA PHE A 116 -9.66 -13.89 -16.75
C PHE A 116 -10.00 -12.86 -15.66
N PRO A 117 -10.19 -13.30 -14.42
CA PRO A 117 -10.38 -12.40 -13.28
C PRO A 117 -9.14 -11.54 -13.05
N LEU A 118 -9.37 -10.34 -12.55
CA LEU A 118 -8.35 -9.31 -12.32
C LEU A 118 -7.83 -9.35 -10.87
N ILE A 119 -6.53 -9.21 -10.73
CA ILE A 119 -5.82 -8.94 -9.48
C ILE A 119 -5.11 -7.60 -9.61
N LEU A 120 -5.31 -6.70 -8.65
CA LEU A 120 -4.45 -5.56 -8.42
C LEU A 120 -3.33 -5.98 -7.49
N TYR A 121 -2.10 -5.95 -7.97
CA TYR A 121 -0.90 -6.21 -7.19
C TYR A 121 -0.24 -4.89 -6.79
N MET A 122 -0.05 -4.70 -5.49
CA MET A 122 0.55 -3.51 -4.91
C MET A 122 1.86 -3.88 -4.22
N HIS A 123 2.98 -3.43 -4.78
CA HIS A 123 4.32 -3.71 -4.27
C HIS A 123 4.65 -2.87 -3.03
N GLY A 124 5.68 -3.28 -2.29
CA GLY A 124 6.23 -2.50 -1.17
C GLY A 124 6.95 -1.24 -1.64
N ALA A 125 7.14 -0.28 -0.72
CA ALA A 125 7.77 1.00 -1.04
C ALA A 125 9.24 0.82 -1.47
N ALA A 126 9.76 1.78 -2.04
CA ALA A 126 9.35 2.94 -2.83
C ALA A 126 10.27 2.99 -4.04
N SER A 127 10.18 1.99 -4.88
CA SER A 127 11.15 1.77 -5.95
C SER A 127 10.56 1.12 -7.21
N GLY A 128 9.26 0.88 -7.24
CA GLY A 128 8.57 0.28 -8.37
C GLY A 128 8.28 -1.23 -8.23
N VAL A 129 7.78 -1.84 -9.30
CA VAL A 129 7.44 -3.27 -9.32
C VAL A 129 8.71 -4.11 -9.16
N PRO A 130 8.84 -4.92 -8.10
CA PRO A 130 10.05 -5.71 -7.88
C PRO A 130 10.25 -6.77 -8.96
N VAL A 131 11.40 -6.77 -9.62
CA VAL A 131 11.72 -7.77 -10.67
C VAL A 131 11.69 -9.20 -10.10
N TYR A 132 12.12 -9.39 -8.86
CA TYR A 132 12.08 -10.70 -8.18
C TYR A 132 10.67 -11.18 -7.84
N ALA A 133 9.65 -10.32 -7.86
CA ALA A 133 8.25 -10.73 -7.72
C ALA A 133 7.63 -11.28 -9.01
N LEU A 134 8.23 -11.00 -10.17
CA LEU A 134 7.67 -11.40 -11.45
C LEU A 134 7.44 -12.91 -11.60
N PRO A 135 8.34 -13.82 -11.14
CA PRO A 135 8.09 -15.26 -11.19
C PRO A 135 6.84 -15.68 -10.40
N TRP A 136 6.60 -15.09 -9.24
CA TRP A 136 5.43 -15.34 -8.41
C TRP A 136 4.14 -14.83 -9.09
N LEU A 137 4.19 -13.62 -9.65
CA LEU A 137 3.06 -13.06 -10.41
C LEU A 137 2.76 -13.90 -11.67
N ALA A 138 3.79 -14.42 -12.33
CA ALA A 138 3.63 -15.35 -13.44
C ALA A 138 2.92 -16.64 -13.03
N GLN A 139 3.25 -17.22 -11.87
CA GLN A 139 2.55 -18.41 -11.36
C GLN A 139 1.06 -18.17 -11.13
N MET A 140 0.66 -16.98 -10.66
CA MET A 140 -0.76 -16.63 -10.55
C MET A 140 -1.41 -16.47 -11.92
N ALA A 141 -0.70 -15.88 -12.90
CA ALA A 141 -1.21 -15.80 -14.26
C ALA A 141 -1.38 -17.19 -14.88
N ASP A 142 -0.45 -18.13 -14.67
CA ASP A 142 -0.56 -19.53 -15.10
C ASP A 142 -1.80 -20.23 -14.50
N GLN A 143 -2.21 -19.84 -13.30
CA GLN A 143 -3.45 -20.35 -12.71
C GLN A 143 -4.71 -19.72 -13.31
N GLY A 144 -4.58 -18.71 -14.16
CA GLY A 144 -5.69 -18.10 -14.88
C GLY A 144 -6.19 -16.80 -14.30
N TYR A 145 -5.28 -15.94 -13.87
CA TYR A 145 -5.54 -14.55 -13.48
C TYR A 145 -4.88 -13.58 -14.46
N VAL A 146 -5.42 -12.38 -14.52
CA VAL A 146 -4.72 -11.18 -15.05
C VAL A 146 -4.28 -10.36 -13.85
N ILE A 147 -3.01 -10.02 -13.80
CA ILE A 147 -2.45 -9.20 -12.74
C ILE A 147 -2.11 -7.83 -13.32
N VAL A 148 -2.58 -6.76 -12.70
CA VAL A 148 -2.12 -5.39 -12.94
C VAL A 148 -1.30 -4.93 -11.75
N GLY A 149 -0.05 -4.54 -12.01
CA GLY A 149 0.88 -3.99 -11.02
C GLY A 149 1.31 -2.60 -11.46
N PRO A 150 0.69 -1.53 -10.93
CA PRO A 150 1.18 -0.18 -11.16
C PRO A 150 2.53 -0.01 -10.45
N ALA A 151 3.49 0.65 -11.09
CA ALA A 151 4.46 1.44 -10.37
C ALA A 151 3.77 2.75 -9.96
N LEU A 152 4.12 3.29 -8.82
CA LEU A 152 3.40 4.41 -8.24
C LEU A 152 4.11 5.73 -8.57
N ARG A 153 3.44 6.85 -8.40
CA ARG A 153 4.02 8.18 -8.62
C ARG A 153 5.36 8.35 -7.91
N GLY A 154 6.33 8.98 -8.57
CA GLY A 154 7.68 9.19 -8.04
C GLY A 154 8.55 7.94 -8.01
N GLU A 155 8.11 6.81 -8.59
CA GLU A 155 8.88 5.56 -8.61
C GLU A 155 9.29 5.15 -10.04
N ASP A 156 10.35 4.34 -10.12
CA ASP A 156 10.68 3.65 -11.36
C ASP A 156 9.67 2.55 -11.67
N LEU A 157 9.52 2.18 -12.95
CA LEU A 157 8.65 1.06 -13.34
C LEU A 157 9.02 -0.23 -12.61
N PHE A 158 10.32 -0.50 -12.49
CA PHE A 158 10.84 -1.70 -11.85
C PHE A 158 11.87 -1.38 -10.78
N ALA A 159 11.68 -1.96 -9.61
CA ALA A 159 12.74 -2.12 -8.62
C ALA A 159 13.67 -3.26 -9.07
N ALA A 160 14.83 -2.91 -9.57
CA ALA A 160 15.84 -3.84 -10.06
C ALA A 160 17.19 -3.65 -9.36
N GLN A 161 17.86 -4.75 -9.06
CA GLN A 161 19.22 -4.72 -8.51
C GLN A 161 20.30 -4.60 -9.60
N THR A 162 19.91 -4.73 -10.85
CA THR A 162 20.78 -4.69 -12.01
C THR A 162 20.22 -3.72 -13.04
N ARG A 163 21.10 -3.17 -13.87
CA ARG A 163 20.69 -2.29 -14.97
C ARG A 163 19.71 -3.01 -15.91
N LEU A 164 18.61 -2.36 -16.19
CA LEU A 164 17.61 -2.85 -17.13
C LEU A 164 17.94 -2.42 -18.57
N ARG A 165 17.22 -2.99 -19.53
CA ARG A 165 17.25 -2.49 -20.91
C ARG A 165 16.59 -1.10 -20.96
N PRO A 166 17.09 -0.16 -21.79
CA PRO A 166 16.60 1.22 -21.83
C PRO A 166 15.09 1.37 -22.04
N GLU A 167 14.47 0.46 -22.78
CA GLU A 167 13.01 0.48 -23.01
C GLU A 167 12.20 0.14 -21.75
N LEU A 168 12.82 -0.44 -20.72
CA LEU A 168 12.24 -0.77 -19.42
C LEU A 168 12.57 0.27 -18.34
N GLU A 169 13.54 1.15 -18.58
CA GLU A 169 13.89 2.26 -17.70
C GLU A 169 12.85 3.38 -17.86
N LYS A 170 11.71 3.21 -17.19
CA LYS A 170 10.58 4.18 -17.16
C LYS A 170 10.39 4.67 -15.74
N HIS A 171 10.11 5.96 -15.62
CA HIS A 171 9.84 6.62 -14.34
C HIS A 171 8.43 7.19 -14.33
N CYS A 172 7.67 6.99 -13.25
CA CYS A 172 6.36 7.57 -13.04
C CYS A 172 6.48 9.03 -12.62
N GLU A 173 5.72 9.91 -13.25
CA GLU A 173 5.71 11.33 -12.91
C GLU A 173 5.09 11.57 -11.53
N GLY A 174 5.45 12.68 -10.91
CA GLY A 174 5.02 13.09 -9.58
C GLY A 174 5.98 12.68 -8.48
N GLU A 175 5.55 12.80 -7.25
CA GLU A 175 6.31 12.49 -6.05
C GLU A 175 5.55 11.51 -5.16
N ILE A 176 6.24 10.82 -4.26
CA ILE A 176 5.64 9.90 -3.29
C ILE A 176 4.85 10.70 -2.27
N GLU A 177 3.52 10.54 -2.26
CA GLU A 177 2.61 11.26 -1.36
C GLU A 177 2.20 10.44 -0.12
N ASN A 178 2.73 9.24 0.01
CA ASN A 178 2.49 8.35 1.16
C ASN A 178 1.02 8.03 1.43
N LEU A 179 0.44 7.17 0.61
CA LEU A 179 -0.93 6.65 0.68
C LEU A 179 -2.01 7.68 0.31
N ASP A 180 -1.71 8.68 -0.51
CA ASP A 180 -2.70 9.60 -1.06
C ASP A 180 -2.87 9.43 -2.57
N GLY A 181 -2.01 10.03 -3.34
CA GLY A 181 -2.06 9.96 -4.81
C GLY A 181 -1.82 8.55 -5.35
N GLU A 182 -1.00 7.75 -4.68
CA GLU A 182 -0.76 6.34 -5.03
C GLU A 182 -2.06 5.51 -5.04
N VAL A 183 -3.03 5.88 -4.20
CA VAL A 183 -4.36 5.24 -4.25
C VAL A 183 -5.11 5.58 -5.53
N ASN A 184 -4.95 6.80 -6.06
CA ASN A 184 -5.49 7.17 -7.36
C ASN A 184 -4.79 6.43 -8.50
N ASP A 185 -3.46 6.28 -8.43
CA ASP A 185 -2.68 5.51 -9.40
C ASP A 185 -3.17 4.07 -9.49
N ALA A 186 -3.35 3.41 -8.34
CA ALA A 186 -3.87 2.06 -8.24
C ALA A 186 -5.30 1.93 -8.81
N LEU A 187 -6.21 2.82 -8.43
CA LEU A 187 -7.60 2.80 -8.86
C LEU A 187 -7.77 3.11 -10.35
N SER A 188 -6.97 4.04 -10.90
CA SER A 188 -6.97 4.34 -12.33
C SER A 188 -6.42 3.18 -13.15
N ALA A 189 -5.39 2.48 -12.65
CA ALA A 189 -4.87 1.24 -13.25
C ALA A 189 -5.92 0.14 -13.30
N VAL A 190 -6.69 -0.08 -12.23
CA VAL A 190 -7.83 -1.01 -12.22
C VAL A 190 -8.88 -0.59 -13.25
N SER A 191 -9.24 0.70 -13.28
CA SER A 191 -10.20 1.25 -14.25
C SER A 191 -9.75 1.02 -15.70
N ALA A 192 -8.45 1.15 -15.99
CA ALA A 192 -7.87 0.88 -17.30
C ALA A 192 -7.83 -0.63 -17.60
N ALA A 193 -7.40 -1.46 -16.65
CA ALA A 193 -7.29 -2.91 -16.82
C ALA A 193 -8.65 -3.57 -17.11
N ARG A 194 -9.72 -3.10 -16.47
CA ARG A 194 -11.10 -3.60 -16.69
C ARG A 194 -11.62 -3.39 -18.12
N LYS A 195 -11.00 -2.51 -18.91
CA LYS A 195 -11.32 -2.26 -20.33
C LYS A 195 -10.60 -3.21 -21.30
N LEU A 196 -9.64 -4.00 -20.79
CA LEU A 196 -8.90 -4.95 -21.63
C LEU A 196 -9.80 -6.12 -22.02
N SER A 197 -9.77 -6.52 -23.30
CA SER A 197 -10.66 -7.56 -23.87
C SER A 197 -10.53 -8.92 -23.19
N PHE A 198 -9.40 -9.20 -22.56
CA PHE A 198 -9.11 -10.45 -21.86
C PHE A 198 -9.34 -10.39 -20.34
N VAL A 199 -9.82 -9.27 -19.82
CA VAL A 199 -10.21 -9.13 -18.40
C VAL A 199 -11.70 -9.45 -18.27
N LYS A 200 -12.03 -10.32 -17.31
CA LYS A 200 -13.40 -10.62 -16.94
C LYS A 200 -13.96 -9.42 -16.18
N GLY A 201 -15.12 -8.95 -16.61
CA GLY A 201 -15.85 -7.92 -15.86
C GLY A 201 -16.25 -8.38 -14.46
N GLY A 202 -16.64 -7.44 -13.62
CA GLY A 202 -17.08 -7.71 -12.25
C GLY A 202 -16.01 -7.38 -11.20
N LYS A 203 -16.00 -8.15 -10.11
CA LYS A 203 -15.13 -7.88 -8.96
C LYS A 203 -13.68 -8.29 -9.22
N PHE A 204 -12.74 -7.61 -8.55
CA PHE A 204 -11.30 -7.89 -8.58
C PHE A 204 -10.74 -8.12 -7.18
N ALA A 205 -9.61 -8.82 -7.09
CA ALA A 205 -8.86 -8.97 -5.83
C ALA A 205 -7.77 -7.92 -5.72
N VAL A 206 -7.38 -7.60 -4.49
CA VAL A 206 -6.21 -6.78 -4.17
C VAL A 206 -5.22 -7.64 -3.40
N ILE A 207 -3.96 -7.61 -3.81
CA ILE A 207 -2.83 -8.23 -3.10
C ILE A 207 -1.79 -7.16 -2.86
N GLY A 208 -1.42 -6.93 -1.61
CA GLY A 208 -0.46 -5.90 -1.25
C GLY A 208 0.63 -6.39 -0.31
N HIS A 209 1.81 -5.76 -0.39
CA HIS A 209 2.91 -5.94 0.53
C HIS A 209 3.35 -4.58 1.08
N SER A 210 3.57 -4.48 2.40
CA SER A 210 4.12 -3.29 3.06
C SER A 210 3.31 -2.02 2.71
N PHE A 211 3.96 -1.02 2.12
CA PHE A 211 3.37 0.20 1.58
C PHE A 211 2.19 -0.09 0.65
N GLY A 212 2.40 -1.03 -0.29
CA GLY A 212 1.35 -1.46 -1.21
C GLY A 212 0.14 -2.11 -0.52
N SER A 213 0.31 -2.71 0.66
CA SER A 213 -0.84 -3.17 1.46
C SER A 213 -1.67 -1.99 1.98
N GLY A 214 -1.02 -0.92 2.44
CA GLY A 214 -1.71 0.31 2.84
C GLY A 214 -2.50 0.94 1.69
N VAL A 215 -1.84 1.13 0.54
CA VAL A 215 -2.48 1.63 -0.70
C VAL A 215 -3.64 0.71 -1.12
N GLY A 216 -3.42 -0.60 -1.12
CA GLY A 216 -4.41 -1.60 -1.54
C GLY A 216 -5.65 -1.63 -0.65
N MET A 217 -5.50 -1.51 0.67
CA MET A 217 -6.63 -1.44 1.60
C MET A 217 -7.44 -0.16 1.40
N LEU A 218 -6.78 0.99 1.21
CA LEU A 218 -7.46 2.25 0.93
C LEU A 218 -8.15 2.21 -0.44
N ALA A 219 -7.53 1.61 -1.46
CA ALA A 219 -8.15 1.39 -2.76
C ALA A 219 -9.40 0.50 -2.62
N ALA A 220 -9.33 -0.56 -1.82
CA ALA A 220 -10.47 -1.45 -1.56
C ALA A 220 -11.62 -0.74 -0.81
N ALA A 221 -11.30 0.15 0.13
CA ALA A 221 -12.31 0.95 0.84
C ALA A 221 -13.01 1.97 -0.08
N ARG A 222 -12.33 2.40 -1.17
CA ARG A 222 -12.85 3.36 -2.15
C ARG A 222 -13.55 2.73 -3.35
N HIS A 223 -13.31 1.43 -3.63
CA HIS A 223 -13.86 0.77 -4.82
C HIS A 223 -14.86 -0.33 -4.47
N PRO A 224 -16.16 -0.19 -4.82
CA PRO A 224 -17.21 -1.13 -4.42
C PRO A 224 -17.05 -2.54 -5.02
N ASP A 225 -16.37 -2.66 -6.16
CA ASP A 225 -16.17 -3.94 -6.84
C ASP A 225 -14.93 -4.73 -6.34
N THR A 226 -14.34 -4.34 -5.20
CA THR A 226 -13.29 -5.17 -4.59
C THR A 226 -13.92 -6.44 -4.02
N ALA A 227 -13.41 -7.61 -4.45
CA ALA A 227 -13.89 -8.91 -4.00
C ALA A 227 -13.27 -9.32 -2.66
N CYS A 228 -11.97 -9.08 -2.52
CA CYS A 228 -11.20 -9.37 -1.31
C CYS A 228 -9.87 -8.61 -1.32
N VAL A 229 -9.27 -8.50 -0.14
CA VAL A 229 -7.91 -7.97 0.05
C VAL A 229 -7.06 -9.05 0.71
N ILE A 230 -5.84 -9.22 0.21
CA ILE A 230 -4.79 -10.02 0.83
C ILE A 230 -3.62 -9.08 1.11
N SER A 231 -3.23 -8.98 2.35
CA SER A 231 -2.28 -8.00 2.85
C SER A 231 -1.13 -8.68 3.57
N TYR A 232 0.07 -8.27 3.25
CA TYR A 232 1.30 -8.71 3.90
C TYR A 232 2.00 -7.51 4.53
N ASP A 233 2.24 -7.57 5.84
CA ASP A 233 2.99 -6.57 6.61
C ASP A 233 2.55 -5.12 6.31
N ALA A 234 1.24 -4.85 6.33
CA ALA A 234 0.69 -3.58 5.91
C ALA A 234 1.29 -2.39 6.65
N TRP A 235 1.82 -1.45 5.89
CA TRP A 235 2.36 -0.21 6.42
C TRP A 235 1.28 0.86 6.55
N LEU A 236 1.40 1.71 7.57
CA LEU A 236 0.50 2.83 7.85
C LEU A 236 -0.99 2.48 7.97
N THR A 237 -1.34 1.33 8.52
CA THR A 237 -2.75 1.02 8.78
C THR A 237 -3.39 2.04 9.74
N ASN A 238 -2.62 2.48 10.75
CA ASN A 238 -2.98 3.61 11.63
C ASN A 238 -1.90 4.69 11.62
N PRO A 239 -1.90 5.65 10.69
CA PRO A 239 -0.90 6.72 10.63
C PRO A 239 -0.87 7.61 11.87
N PHE A 240 -1.96 7.71 12.62
CA PHE A 240 -1.99 8.44 13.90
C PHE A 240 -1.12 7.78 14.97
N ARG A 241 -1.04 6.44 14.99
CA ARG A 241 -0.16 5.71 15.90
C ARG A 241 1.31 5.98 15.56
N PHE A 242 1.67 5.94 14.28
CA PHE A 242 3.01 6.29 13.81
C PHE A 242 3.37 7.75 14.11
N TYR A 243 2.42 8.65 13.93
CA TYR A 243 2.61 10.06 14.26
C TYR A 243 2.85 10.26 15.76
N SER A 244 2.06 9.62 16.62
CA SER A 244 2.24 9.63 18.08
C SER A 244 3.58 9.03 18.50
N ASP A 245 3.98 7.89 17.91
CA ASP A 245 5.27 7.26 18.19
C ASP A 245 6.45 8.19 17.83
N ARG A 246 6.35 8.89 16.71
CA ARG A 246 7.34 9.89 16.31
C ARG A 246 7.47 11.04 17.33
N MET A 247 6.36 11.57 17.79
CA MET A 247 6.39 12.65 18.81
C MET A 247 7.13 12.22 20.08
N ARG A 248 7.03 10.92 20.44
CA ARG A 248 7.69 10.36 21.63
C ARG A 248 9.19 10.13 21.44
N ARG A 249 9.63 9.72 20.25
CA ARG A 249 10.99 9.17 20.02
C ARG A 249 11.93 10.09 19.27
N GLU A 250 11.46 11.20 18.73
CA GLU A 250 12.20 12.20 17.93
C GLU A 250 12.97 11.66 16.69
N ALA A 251 13.29 10.38 16.64
CA ALA A 251 14.27 9.78 15.73
C ALA A 251 13.72 8.73 14.78
N ASN A 252 12.43 8.75 14.45
CA ASN A 252 11.90 7.71 13.58
C ASN A 252 11.94 8.12 12.12
N ASN A 253 13.04 7.79 11.42
CA ASN A 253 13.26 8.03 9.99
C ASN A 253 12.23 7.36 9.06
N TRP A 254 11.37 6.50 9.59
CA TRP A 254 10.26 5.88 8.87
C TRP A 254 9.19 6.87 8.40
N LEU A 255 9.29 8.10 8.85
CA LEU A 255 8.32 9.15 8.62
C LEU A 255 8.90 10.32 7.82
N SER A 256 9.82 10.06 6.88
CA SER A 256 10.18 11.02 5.83
C SER A 256 8.95 11.49 5.01
N TRP A 257 7.83 10.78 5.12
CA TRP A 257 6.52 11.21 4.65
C TRP A 257 5.92 12.37 5.46
N ALA A 258 6.61 12.85 6.42
CA ALA A 258 6.18 13.99 7.22
C ALA A 258 6.41 15.35 6.53
N ASP A 259 6.61 15.39 5.24
CA ASP A 259 6.61 16.63 4.48
C ASP A 259 5.31 17.41 4.66
N PHE A 260 4.21 16.73 4.99
CA PHE A 260 3.01 17.41 5.43
C PHE A 260 3.06 17.92 6.89
N CYS A 261 4.11 17.64 7.66
CA CYS A 261 4.30 18.26 8.98
C CYS A 261 4.61 19.77 8.91
N ASP A 262 5.00 20.28 7.75
CA ASP A 262 5.14 21.71 7.49
C ASP A 262 3.79 22.40 7.20
N GLN A 263 2.73 21.62 7.04
CA GLN A 263 1.38 22.14 6.85
C GLN A 263 0.74 22.55 8.18
N PRO A 264 -0.30 23.41 8.15
CA PRO A 264 -1.10 23.70 9.34
C PRO A 264 -1.60 22.43 10.02
N VAL A 265 -1.63 22.41 11.36
CA VAL A 265 -2.00 21.20 12.14
C VAL A 265 -3.35 20.60 11.71
N LYS A 266 -4.31 21.44 11.37
CA LYS A 266 -5.60 21.01 10.83
C LYS A 266 -5.44 20.13 9.59
N ASP A 267 -4.58 20.54 8.66
CA ASP A 267 -4.37 19.86 7.40
C ASP A 267 -3.56 18.57 7.61
N GLN A 268 -2.60 18.57 8.56
CA GLN A 268 -1.90 17.38 9.00
C GLN A 268 -2.90 16.31 9.50
N LEU A 269 -3.81 16.67 10.40
CA LEU A 269 -4.81 15.75 10.95
C LEU A 269 -5.79 15.24 9.87
N ALA A 270 -6.21 16.10 8.94
CA ALA A 270 -7.02 15.70 7.79
C ALA A 270 -6.28 14.73 6.88
N GLY A 271 -4.99 14.98 6.63
CA GLY A 271 -4.09 14.13 5.87
C GLY A 271 -3.92 12.74 6.49
N LEU A 272 -3.71 12.67 7.81
CA LEU A 272 -3.66 11.41 8.56
C LEU A 272 -4.98 10.64 8.47
N MET A 273 -6.13 11.33 8.63
CA MET A 273 -7.45 10.70 8.53
C MET A 273 -7.72 10.14 7.14
N LYS A 274 -7.28 10.82 6.08
CA LYS A 274 -7.42 10.38 4.69
C LYS A 274 -6.67 9.08 4.41
N ARG A 275 -5.51 8.92 5.04
CA ARG A 275 -4.58 7.79 4.89
C ARG A 275 -4.86 6.62 5.84
N SER A 276 -5.72 6.80 6.84
CA SER A 276 -5.95 5.78 7.87
C SER A 276 -7.03 4.78 7.48
N ILE A 277 -6.64 3.55 7.19
CA ILE A 277 -7.63 2.47 6.99
C ILE A 277 -8.31 2.10 8.31
N VAL A 278 -7.64 2.24 9.45
CA VAL A 278 -8.21 2.01 10.78
C VAL A 278 -9.45 2.88 10.98
N HIS A 279 -9.33 4.19 10.73
CA HIS A 279 -10.44 5.12 10.93
C HIS A 279 -11.49 5.09 9.80
N ASN A 280 -11.22 4.40 8.71
CA ASN A 280 -12.11 4.19 7.57
C ASN A 280 -12.49 2.71 7.37
N ALA A 281 -12.27 1.85 8.37
CA ALA A 281 -12.57 0.43 8.30
C ALA A 281 -14.05 0.12 8.04
N ASP A 282 -14.95 1.00 8.43
CA ASP A 282 -16.39 0.94 8.10
C ASP A 282 -16.65 0.91 6.60
N LYS A 283 -15.77 1.48 5.78
CA LYS A 283 -15.87 1.52 4.31
C LYS A 283 -15.34 0.27 3.60
N LEU A 284 -14.65 -0.62 4.31
CA LEU A 284 -14.27 -1.92 3.75
C LEU A 284 -15.50 -2.82 3.62
N HIS A 285 -15.86 -3.23 2.41
CA HIS A 285 -17.03 -4.06 2.11
C HIS A 285 -16.69 -5.45 1.60
N CYS A 286 -15.43 -5.80 1.60
CA CYS A 286 -14.95 -7.10 1.18
C CYS A 286 -14.19 -7.80 2.31
N PRO A 287 -14.06 -9.14 2.28
CA PRO A 287 -13.22 -9.87 3.20
C PRO A 287 -11.74 -9.46 3.09
N VAL A 288 -11.05 -9.43 4.23
CA VAL A 288 -9.63 -9.07 4.33
C VAL A 288 -8.84 -10.22 4.96
N GLN A 289 -7.80 -10.68 4.30
CA GLN A 289 -6.81 -11.60 4.85
C GLN A 289 -5.51 -10.83 5.12
N MET A 290 -5.03 -10.87 6.35
CA MET A 290 -3.83 -10.15 6.78
C MET A 290 -2.80 -11.12 7.34
N PHE A 291 -1.56 -10.94 6.90
CA PHE A 291 -0.37 -11.61 7.42
C PHE A 291 0.61 -10.56 7.93
N ILE A 292 1.23 -10.84 9.07
CA ILE A 292 2.36 -10.06 9.58
C ILE A 292 3.49 -10.99 9.99
N GLY A 293 4.73 -10.60 9.72
CA GLY A 293 5.89 -11.34 10.17
C GLY A 293 6.04 -11.29 11.69
N GLY A 294 6.30 -12.44 12.32
CA GLY A 294 6.42 -12.56 13.78
C GLY A 294 7.58 -11.78 14.40
N ALA A 295 8.56 -11.36 13.59
CA ALA A 295 9.64 -10.47 14.04
C ALA A 295 9.16 -9.05 14.45
N TYR A 296 7.92 -8.70 14.15
CA TYR A 296 7.33 -7.38 14.48
C TYR A 296 6.49 -7.37 15.74
N GLU A 297 6.41 -8.49 16.47
CA GLU A 297 5.65 -8.56 17.73
C GLU A 297 6.05 -7.43 18.68
N GLY A 298 5.07 -6.70 19.23
CA GLY A 298 5.28 -5.54 20.10
C GLY A 298 5.67 -4.23 19.39
N SER A 299 5.97 -4.24 18.09
CA SER A 299 6.31 -3.03 17.33
C SER A 299 5.08 -2.14 17.04
N VAL A 300 5.34 -0.90 16.61
CA VAL A 300 4.28 0.01 16.14
C VAL A 300 3.50 -0.55 14.95
N PHE A 301 4.14 -1.37 14.12
CA PHE A 301 3.48 -2.11 13.04
C PHE A 301 2.45 -3.10 13.57
N HIS A 302 2.85 -3.95 14.52
CA HIS A 302 1.96 -4.92 15.14
C HIS A 302 0.80 -4.23 15.83
N GLN A 303 1.08 -3.22 16.66
CA GLN A 303 0.06 -2.43 17.35
C GLN A 303 -0.92 -1.74 16.39
N SER A 304 -0.45 -1.27 15.23
CA SER A 304 -1.34 -0.67 14.23
C SER A 304 -2.26 -1.68 13.54
N HIS A 305 -1.85 -2.96 13.45
CA HIS A 305 -2.73 -4.05 13.03
C HIS A 305 -3.76 -4.39 14.11
N ASP A 306 -3.39 -4.35 15.39
CA ASP A 306 -4.34 -4.53 16.50
C ASP A 306 -5.44 -3.45 16.48
N ASP A 307 -5.06 -2.20 16.21
CA ASP A 307 -6.03 -1.10 16.02
C ASP A 307 -6.98 -1.42 14.86
N LEU A 308 -6.46 -1.92 13.73
CA LEU A 308 -7.28 -2.28 12.58
C LEU A 308 -8.22 -3.43 12.92
N ILE A 309 -7.74 -4.48 13.57
CA ILE A 309 -8.54 -5.62 14.01
C ILE A 309 -9.68 -5.16 14.93
N ALA A 310 -9.39 -4.27 15.87
CA ALA A 310 -10.42 -3.70 16.76
C ALA A 310 -11.52 -2.99 15.97
N GLN A 311 -11.18 -2.21 14.94
CA GLN A 311 -12.17 -1.54 14.10
C GLN A 311 -12.91 -2.52 13.18
N LEU A 312 -12.24 -3.52 12.60
CA LEU A 312 -12.90 -4.55 11.80
C LEU A 312 -13.92 -5.33 12.63
N LYS A 313 -13.59 -5.69 13.88
CA LYS A 313 -14.54 -6.30 14.83
C LYS A 313 -15.73 -5.39 15.13
N LYS A 314 -15.46 -4.13 15.48
CA LYS A 314 -16.47 -3.11 15.78
C LYS A 314 -17.47 -2.94 14.63
N HIS A 315 -16.96 -2.93 13.39
CA HIS A 315 -17.79 -2.78 12.19
C HIS A 315 -18.29 -4.10 11.60
N LYS A 316 -18.13 -5.22 12.32
CA LYS A 316 -18.56 -6.57 11.91
C LYS A 316 -18.05 -6.97 10.52
N LYS A 317 -16.80 -6.62 10.19
CA LYS A 317 -16.15 -6.95 8.91
C LYS A 317 -15.61 -8.36 8.94
N THR A 318 -15.64 -9.03 7.79
CA THR A 318 -15.02 -10.36 7.62
C THR A 318 -13.53 -10.21 7.43
N TYR A 319 -12.73 -10.84 8.29
CA TYR A 319 -11.28 -10.83 8.18
C TYR A 319 -10.65 -12.09 8.75
N THR A 320 -9.41 -12.35 8.34
CA THR A 320 -8.47 -13.26 8.99
C THR A 320 -7.17 -12.51 9.27
N TYR A 321 -6.52 -12.84 10.36
CA TYR A 321 -5.24 -12.25 10.75
C TYR A 321 -4.31 -13.33 11.28
N GLU A 322 -3.09 -13.36 10.77
CA GLU A 322 -2.09 -14.34 11.16
C GLU A 322 -0.72 -13.70 11.34
N VAL A 323 -0.12 -13.97 12.50
CA VAL A 323 1.30 -13.72 12.74
C VAL A 323 2.07 -14.91 12.20
N VAL A 324 2.97 -14.68 11.24
CA VAL A 324 3.72 -15.74 10.55
C VAL A 324 5.02 -16.01 11.30
N PRO A 325 5.16 -17.18 11.96
CA PRO A 325 6.34 -17.49 12.73
C PRO A 325 7.62 -17.47 11.87
N GLY A 326 8.67 -16.82 12.40
CA GLY A 326 9.97 -16.67 11.71
C GLY A 326 9.93 -15.75 10.49
N GLY A 327 8.79 -15.10 10.20
CA GLY A 327 8.68 -14.11 9.14
C GLY A 327 9.26 -12.77 9.58
N GLY A 328 10.11 -12.16 8.73
CA GLY A 328 10.48 -10.75 8.78
C GLY A 328 9.61 -9.92 7.82
N HIS A 329 9.85 -8.62 7.69
CA HIS A 329 9.05 -7.71 6.87
C HIS A 329 8.89 -8.15 5.39
N ASN A 330 9.90 -8.77 4.85
CA ASN A 330 9.93 -9.20 3.45
C ASN A 330 9.71 -10.70 3.27
N PHE A 331 9.19 -11.41 4.28
CA PHE A 331 9.09 -12.87 4.22
C PHE A 331 8.33 -13.37 2.99
N VAL A 332 7.28 -12.64 2.56
CA VAL A 332 6.48 -13.01 1.39
C VAL A 332 7.28 -12.99 0.08
N LEU A 333 8.39 -12.26 0.03
CA LEU A 333 9.22 -12.12 -1.16
C LEU A 333 10.22 -13.28 -1.34
N TRP A 334 10.43 -14.08 -0.29
CA TRP A 334 11.32 -15.24 -0.27
C TRP A 334 10.55 -16.54 -0.45
N PHE A 335 10.01 -16.77 -1.67
CA PHE A 335 9.06 -17.84 -2.00
C PHE A 335 9.52 -19.26 -1.71
N THR A 336 10.82 -19.48 -1.59
CA THR A 336 11.39 -20.78 -1.27
C THR A 336 11.40 -21.09 0.22
N GLU A 337 11.23 -20.08 1.06
CA GLU A 337 11.29 -20.19 2.51
C GLU A 337 9.97 -20.64 3.13
N LYS A 338 10.03 -21.26 4.30
CA LYS A 338 8.87 -21.80 5.02
C LYS A 338 7.80 -20.74 5.32
N PRO A 339 8.14 -19.52 5.84
CA PRO A 339 7.13 -18.50 6.13
C PRO A 339 6.33 -18.09 4.87
N ALA A 340 7.02 -17.87 3.75
CA ALA A 340 6.36 -17.51 2.49
C ALA A 340 5.46 -18.64 1.97
N LYS A 341 5.94 -19.88 1.96
CA LYS A 341 5.15 -21.05 1.53
C LYS A 341 3.88 -21.25 2.35
N TYR A 342 4.01 -21.08 3.67
CA TYR A 342 2.87 -21.17 4.59
C TYR A 342 1.80 -20.12 4.26
N ALA A 343 2.19 -18.85 4.18
CA ALA A 343 1.26 -17.75 3.90
C ALA A 343 0.68 -17.87 2.48
N TYR A 344 1.49 -18.28 1.49
CA TYR A 344 1.05 -18.41 0.10
C TYR A 344 -0.02 -19.49 -0.08
N ALA A 345 0.08 -20.63 0.60
CA ALA A 345 -0.95 -21.67 0.53
C ALA A 345 -2.32 -21.14 0.99
N LYS A 346 -2.35 -20.40 2.11
CA LYS A 346 -3.57 -19.78 2.64
C LYS A 346 -4.07 -18.64 1.76
N HIS A 347 -3.17 -17.80 1.26
CA HIS A 347 -3.46 -16.75 0.30
C HIS A 347 -4.19 -17.34 -0.91
N MET A 348 -3.64 -18.38 -1.54
CA MET A 348 -4.24 -18.97 -2.73
C MET A 348 -5.61 -19.63 -2.46
N ALA A 349 -5.79 -20.24 -1.30
CA ALA A 349 -7.09 -20.77 -0.88
C ALA A 349 -8.13 -19.65 -0.71
N PHE A 350 -7.74 -18.55 -0.07
CA PHE A 350 -8.59 -17.38 0.12
C PHE A 350 -8.92 -16.70 -1.21
N LEU A 351 -7.91 -16.46 -2.07
CA LEU A 351 -8.09 -15.87 -3.38
C LEU A 351 -9.05 -16.69 -4.25
N LYS A 352 -8.87 -18.01 -4.33
CA LYS A 352 -9.74 -18.90 -5.12
C LYS A 352 -11.18 -18.92 -4.63
N ARG A 353 -11.41 -18.77 -3.34
CA ARG A 353 -12.76 -18.70 -2.76
C ARG A 353 -13.50 -17.45 -3.20
N HIS A 354 -12.83 -16.30 -3.26
CA HIS A 354 -13.46 -15.00 -3.52
C HIS A 354 -13.38 -14.58 -4.99
N VAL A 355 -12.34 -15.01 -5.69
CA VAL A 355 -12.08 -14.71 -7.10
C VAL A 355 -11.57 -15.99 -7.78
N PRO A 356 -12.47 -16.93 -8.16
CA PRO A 356 -12.08 -18.18 -8.81
C PRO A 356 -11.31 -17.95 -10.11
N PRO A 357 -10.17 -18.64 -10.34
CA PRO A 357 -9.42 -18.53 -11.58
C PRO A 357 -10.15 -19.11 -12.77
N VAL A 358 -9.75 -18.70 -13.96
CA VAL A 358 -10.23 -19.29 -15.23
C VAL A 358 -9.05 -19.97 -15.90
N LYS A 359 -9.05 -21.32 -15.96
CA LYS A 359 -7.95 -22.09 -16.55
C LYS A 359 -7.72 -21.69 -18.02
N PRO A 360 -6.50 -21.33 -18.42
CA PRO A 360 -6.18 -21.08 -19.81
C PRO A 360 -6.34 -22.36 -20.65
N THR A 361 -6.93 -22.25 -21.84
CA THR A 361 -7.28 -23.43 -22.67
C THR A 361 -6.74 -23.34 -24.11
N GLY A 362 -5.90 -22.35 -24.40
CA GLY A 362 -5.21 -22.18 -25.67
C GLY A 362 -3.86 -22.91 -25.71
N LYS A 363 -3.21 -22.86 -26.86
CA LYS A 363 -1.82 -23.34 -27.04
C LYS A 363 -0.85 -22.22 -26.61
N ALA A 364 0.22 -22.58 -25.92
CA ALA A 364 1.31 -21.65 -25.66
C ALA A 364 1.92 -21.16 -26.98
N PRO A 365 2.21 -19.88 -27.14
CA PRO A 365 2.93 -19.38 -28.30
C PRO A 365 4.33 -19.98 -28.34
N LYS A 366 4.85 -20.27 -29.55
CA LYS A 366 6.28 -20.61 -29.70
C LYS A 366 7.09 -19.39 -29.28
N LEU A 367 7.91 -19.55 -28.25
CA LEU A 367 8.83 -18.50 -27.85
C LEU A 367 9.95 -18.38 -28.90
N PRO A 368 10.38 -17.16 -29.26
CA PRO A 368 11.59 -17.01 -30.04
C PRO A 368 12.77 -17.60 -29.27
N PRO A 369 13.77 -18.19 -29.96
CA PRO A 369 14.93 -18.73 -29.29
C PRO A 369 15.60 -17.64 -28.45
N VAL A 370 15.92 -17.99 -27.21
CA VAL A 370 16.65 -17.07 -26.31
C VAL A 370 18.01 -16.79 -26.97
N ARG A 371 18.21 -15.60 -27.51
CA ARG A 371 19.52 -15.14 -27.93
C ARG A 371 20.39 -15.05 -26.68
N ARG A 372 21.29 -16.02 -26.50
CA ARG A 372 22.32 -15.91 -25.48
C ARG A 372 23.13 -14.64 -25.78
N PRO A 373 23.39 -13.79 -24.79
CA PRO A 373 24.30 -12.68 -24.99
C PRO A 373 25.63 -13.26 -25.52
N PRO A 374 26.33 -12.55 -26.44
CA PRO A 374 27.63 -12.99 -26.87
C PRO A 374 28.51 -13.21 -25.63
N ARG A 375 29.17 -14.36 -25.52
CA ARG A 375 30.15 -14.58 -24.46
C ARG A 375 31.15 -13.44 -24.53
N ALA A 376 31.30 -12.71 -23.43
CA ALA A 376 32.45 -11.81 -23.31
C ALA A 376 33.71 -12.62 -23.67
N GLN A 377 34.39 -12.21 -24.69
CA GLN A 377 35.70 -12.78 -24.97
C GLN A 377 36.61 -12.43 -23.79
N PRO A 378 37.49 -13.36 -23.36
CA PRO A 378 38.38 -13.16 -22.23
C PRO A 378 39.36 -12.01 -22.47
#